data_b016aa206eca463a18ad0e9e37eadc9c
#
_entry.id   b016aa206eca463a18ad0e9e37eadc9c
#
_cell.length_a   1.000
_cell.length_b   1.000
_cell.length_c   1.000
_cell.angle_alpha   90.00
_cell.angle_beta   90.00
_cell.angle_gamma   90.00
#
_symmetry.space_group_name_H-M   'P 1'
#
loop_
_entity.id
_entity.type
_entity.pdbx_description
1 polymer ?
#
loop_
_entity_poly.entity_id
_entity_poly.type
_entity_poly.pdbx_seq_one_letter_code
_entity_poly.pdbx_strand_id
1 'polypeptide(L)'
;HIDVNKFPLIYWNSPMDVAIRNINLIFHLLVIEDGFPGIEILGNNKDLLSAFISQHYEYISDNLEDQGNVVGNHYLIELTSLLLTIATFSFSDDEKEFKFYSEELQAELDKQFYNDGTNFEGSSHYSALVTEAMILCKLAIEDIDKGSILLPRIDEIIKSNRMILSTLMIKGELSQIGDNDSGRIFYFAYDEDKPLNMEWLINLIDSLYEDSQEDNEDIEKFKDQIMLKAPSLNKYKKVTHKPIDVFSNDYETYSFKEFGIYVWRNEN
;
A
#
# COMPACT_ATOMS: atom_id res chain seq x y z
N HIS A 1 -21.70 -16.98 -14.34
CA HIS A 1 -20.98 -16.20 -15.34
C HIS A 1 -21.40 -14.74 -15.18
N ILE A 2 -20.50 -13.92 -14.62
CA ILE A 2 -20.62 -12.47 -14.76
C ILE A 2 -20.25 -12.19 -16.21
N ASP A 3 -21.20 -11.68 -16.98
CA ASP A 3 -20.95 -11.31 -18.36
C ASP A 3 -20.25 -9.94 -18.34
N VAL A 4 -18.91 -9.95 -18.42
CA VAL A 4 -18.10 -8.74 -18.48
C VAL A 4 -18.52 -7.79 -19.61
N ASN A 5 -19.16 -8.31 -20.67
CA ASN A 5 -19.70 -7.48 -21.73
C ASN A 5 -20.88 -6.59 -21.29
N LYS A 6 -21.45 -6.82 -20.10
CA LYS A 6 -22.48 -5.94 -19.51
C LYS A 6 -21.91 -4.77 -18.72
N PHE A 7 -20.63 -4.79 -18.37
CA PHE A 7 -19.97 -3.67 -17.73
C PHE A 7 -19.42 -2.74 -18.80
N PRO A 8 -19.63 -1.42 -18.69
CA PRO A 8 -19.04 -0.47 -19.60
C PRO A 8 -17.53 -0.68 -19.68
N LEU A 9 -16.96 -0.77 -20.89
CA LEU A 9 -15.54 -0.97 -21.14
C LEU A 9 -14.64 0.02 -20.38
N ILE A 10 -15.18 1.18 -20.04
CA ILE A 10 -14.47 2.22 -19.26
C ILE A 10 -13.97 1.71 -17.89
N TYR A 11 -14.63 0.73 -17.29
CA TYR A 11 -14.20 0.16 -15.99
C TYR A 11 -13.05 -0.84 -16.11
N TRP A 12 -12.66 -1.19 -17.34
CA TRP A 12 -11.61 -2.15 -17.67
C TRP A 12 -10.55 -1.51 -18.59
N ASN A 13 -10.36 -0.21 -18.53
CA ASN A 13 -9.49 0.50 -19.44
C ASN A 13 -8.07 0.70 -18.89
N SER A 14 -7.93 0.84 -17.57
CA SER A 14 -6.64 0.97 -16.89
C SER A 14 -6.39 -0.25 -16.01
N PRO A 15 -5.33 -1.03 -16.27
CA PRO A 15 -4.96 -2.16 -15.42
C PRO A 15 -4.71 -1.76 -13.97
N MET A 16 -4.06 -0.61 -13.71
CA MET A 16 -3.88 -0.10 -12.36
C MET A 16 -5.21 0.18 -11.64
N ASP A 17 -6.20 0.79 -12.30
CA ASP A 17 -7.52 1.03 -11.69
C ASP A 17 -8.22 -0.29 -11.36
N VAL A 18 -8.06 -1.30 -12.21
CA VAL A 18 -8.57 -2.66 -11.96
C VAL A 18 -7.83 -3.28 -10.78
N ALA A 19 -6.53 -3.09 -10.68
CA ALA A 19 -5.71 -3.58 -9.58
C ALA A 19 -6.09 -2.94 -8.24
N ILE A 20 -6.24 -1.61 -8.17
CA ILE A 20 -6.70 -0.90 -6.96
C ILE A 20 -8.09 -1.39 -6.54
N ARG A 21 -9.01 -1.56 -7.50
CA ARG A 21 -10.34 -2.09 -7.21
C ARG A 21 -10.29 -3.51 -6.68
N ASN A 22 -9.46 -4.38 -7.26
CA ASN A 22 -9.27 -5.74 -6.79
C ASN A 22 -8.70 -5.80 -5.37
N ILE A 23 -7.69 -4.99 -5.08
CA ILE A 23 -7.11 -4.83 -3.73
C ILE A 23 -8.20 -4.46 -2.73
N ASN A 24 -8.98 -3.40 -3.03
CA ASN A 24 -10.05 -2.95 -2.14
C ASN A 24 -11.15 -4.02 -1.98
N LEU A 25 -11.47 -4.75 -3.03
CA LEU A 25 -12.45 -5.83 -2.97
C LEU A 25 -11.99 -6.96 -2.04
N ILE A 26 -10.76 -7.44 -2.21
CA ILE A 26 -10.16 -8.48 -1.36
C ILE A 26 -10.13 -8.01 0.09
N PHE A 27 -9.66 -6.78 0.31
CA PHE A 27 -9.59 -6.19 1.64
C PHE A 27 -10.96 -6.15 2.33
N HIS A 28 -11.99 -5.65 1.65
CA HIS A 28 -13.35 -5.61 2.21
C HIS A 28 -13.90 -7.00 2.50
N LEU A 29 -13.55 -8.00 1.68
CA LEU A 29 -13.94 -9.37 1.94
C LEU A 29 -13.34 -9.91 3.23
N LEU A 30 -12.03 -9.71 3.41
CA LEU A 30 -11.33 -10.14 4.62
C LEU A 30 -11.92 -9.46 5.85
N VAL A 31 -12.20 -8.14 5.78
CA VAL A 31 -12.86 -7.38 6.87
C VAL A 31 -14.24 -7.92 7.19
N ILE A 32 -15.05 -8.24 6.17
CA ILE A 32 -16.43 -8.73 6.37
C ILE A 32 -16.43 -10.15 6.97
N GLU A 33 -15.63 -11.06 6.43
CA GLU A 33 -15.59 -12.45 6.91
C GLU A 33 -15.21 -12.52 8.38
N ASP A 34 -14.37 -11.62 8.80
CA ASP A 34 -13.75 -11.66 10.11
C ASP A 34 -14.42 -10.76 11.14
N GLY A 35 -14.84 -9.56 10.73
CA GLY A 35 -15.46 -8.58 11.62
C GLY A 35 -16.91 -8.91 11.99
N PHE A 36 -17.57 -9.73 11.17
CA PHE A 36 -18.98 -10.08 11.35
C PHE A 36 -19.21 -11.59 11.31
N PRO A 37 -18.59 -12.37 12.21
CA PRO A 37 -18.78 -13.82 12.25
C PRO A 37 -20.26 -14.14 12.50
N GLY A 38 -20.88 -14.84 11.56
CA GLY A 38 -22.29 -15.21 11.61
C GLY A 38 -23.23 -14.34 10.77
N ILE A 39 -22.74 -13.27 10.15
CA ILE A 39 -23.47 -12.60 9.08
C ILE A 39 -23.06 -13.27 7.77
N GLU A 40 -23.95 -14.09 7.21
CA GLU A 40 -23.79 -14.61 5.85
C GLU A 40 -24.04 -13.50 4.82
N ILE A 41 -23.24 -12.40 4.90
CA ILE A 41 -23.35 -11.29 3.95
C ILE A 41 -23.12 -11.77 2.53
N LEU A 42 -22.23 -12.73 2.37
CA LEU A 42 -21.91 -13.30 1.08
C LEU A 42 -22.88 -14.42 0.67
N GLY A 43 -23.42 -15.19 1.64
CA GLY A 43 -24.41 -16.23 1.37
C GLY A 43 -24.19 -16.98 0.05
N ASN A 44 -25.19 -16.96 -0.84
CA ASN A 44 -25.11 -17.53 -2.18
C ASN A 44 -24.23 -16.72 -3.16
N ASN A 45 -23.64 -15.60 -2.76
CA ASN A 45 -22.83 -14.74 -3.63
C ASN A 45 -21.32 -15.04 -3.56
N LYS A 46 -20.87 -15.99 -2.74
CA LYS A 46 -19.45 -16.38 -2.65
C LYS A 46 -18.87 -16.75 -4.01
N ASP A 47 -19.60 -17.60 -4.77
CA ASP A 47 -19.17 -18.01 -6.11
C ASP A 47 -19.10 -16.85 -7.09
N LEU A 48 -20.06 -15.91 -6.98
CA LEU A 48 -20.09 -14.70 -7.81
C LEU A 48 -18.88 -13.81 -7.55
N LEU A 49 -18.53 -13.64 -6.29
CA LEU A 49 -17.45 -12.81 -5.85
C LEU A 49 -16.08 -13.43 -6.19
N SER A 50 -15.93 -14.74 -5.97
CA SER A 50 -14.75 -15.48 -6.42
C SER A 50 -14.55 -15.35 -7.93
N ALA A 51 -15.63 -15.52 -8.72
CA ALA A 51 -15.58 -15.34 -10.16
C ALA A 51 -15.19 -13.90 -10.56
N PHE A 52 -15.64 -12.89 -9.80
CA PHE A 52 -15.30 -11.50 -10.05
C PHE A 52 -13.84 -11.19 -9.74
N ILE A 53 -13.30 -11.70 -8.63
CA ILE A 53 -11.88 -11.60 -8.29
C ILE A 53 -11.02 -12.31 -9.34
N SER A 54 -11.39 -13.52 -9.75
CA SER A 54 -10.67 -14.24 -10.82
C SER A 54 -10.64 -13.45 -12.12
N GLN A 55 -11.72 -12.77 -12.50
CA GLN A 55 -11.75 -11.91 -13.68
C GLN A 55 -10.82 -10.71 -13.56
N HIS A 56 -10.71 -10.11 -12.36
CA HIS A 56 -9.74 -9.03 -12.12
C HIS A 56 -8.32 -9.54 -12.26
N TYR A 57 -8.03 -10.68 -11.63
CA TYR A 57 -6.73 -11.33 -11.70
C TYR A 57 -6.31 -11.62 -13.15
N GLU A 58 -7.17 -12.30 -13.92
CA GLU A 58 -6.93 -12.62 -15.33
C GLU A 58 -6.71 -11.33 -16.15
N TYR A 59 -7.56 -10.31 -15.95
CA TYR A 59 -7.41 -9.06 -16.69
C TYR A 59 -6.09 -8.35 -16.37
N ILE A 60 -5.70 -8.25 -15.10
CA ILE A 60 -4.46 -7.60 -14.69
C ILE A 60 -3.27 -8.38 -15.27
N SER A 61 -3.24 -9.70 -15.12
CA SER A 61 -2.14 -10.54 -15.59
C SER A 61 -1.96 -10.51 -17.13
N ASP A 62 -3.06 -10.37 -17.87
CA ASP A 62 -3.04 -10.27 -19.33
C ASP A 62 -2.70 -8.87 -19.88
N ASN A 63 -2.76 -7.83 -19.02
CA ASN A 63 -2.62 -6.44 -19.44
C ASN A 63 -1.62 -5.65 -18.60
N LEU A 64 -0.58 -6.28 -18.09
CA LEU A 64 0.44 -5.63 -17.27
C LEU A 64 1.07 -4.44 -18.00
N GLU A 65 1.22 -3.32 -17.27
CA GLU A 65 1.89 -2.12 -17.78
C GLU A 65 3.42 -2.21 -17.63
N ASP A 66 3.98 -3.34 -18.09
CA ASP A 66 5.41 -3.67 -18.06
C ASP A 66 6.18 -3.17 -19.30
N GLN A 67 5.50 -2.54 -20.24
CA GLN A 67 6.02 -2.15 -21.54
C GLN A 67 6.50 -0.70 -21.57
N GLY A 68 7.63 -0.46 -22.22
CA GLY A 68 8.13 0.88 -22.46
C GLY A 68 9.48 1.17 -21.81
N ASN A 69 9.98 2.41 -22.00
CA ASN A 69 11.28 2.82 -21.47
C ASN A 69 11.21 3.24 -19.99
N VAL A 70 10.02 3.50 -19.50
CA VAL A 70 9.73 3.90 -18.12
C VAL A 70 8.51 3.13 -17.65
N VAL A 71 8.73 2.30 -16.65
CA VAL A 71 7.68 1.55 -15.96
C VAL A 71 7.55 2.18 -14.58
N GLY A 72 6.34 2.62 -14.20
CA GLY A 72 6.11 3.43 -13.01
C GLY A 72 5.32 2.72 -11.92
N ASN A 73 4.68 3.54 -11.08
CA ASN A 73 3.86 3.06 -9.97
C ASN A 73 2.70 2.13 -10.39
N HIS A 74 2.17 2.26 -11.61
CA HIS A 74 1.12 1.40 -12.14
C HIS A 74 1.49 -0.07 -12.02
N TYR A 75 2.65 -0.43 -12.57
CA TYR A 75 3.12 -1.82 -12.56
C TYR A 75 3.37 -2.34 -11.14
N LEU A 76 3.91 -1.51 -10.23
CA LEU A 76 4.06 -1.91 -8.82
C LEU A 76 2.72 -2.24 -8.14
N ILE A 77 1.68 -1.47 -8.44
CA ILE A 77 0.33 -1.69 -7.90
C ILE A 77 -0.31 -2.94 -8.50
N GLU A 78 -0.11 -3.17 -9.79
CA GLU A 78 -0.58 -4.38 -10.48
C GLU A 78 0.05 -5.64 -9.89
N LEU A 79 1.38 -5.66 -9.74
CA LEU A 79 2.10 -6.78 -9.11
C LEU A 79 1.66 -6.99 -7.65
N THR A 80 1.45 -5.91 -6.90
CA THR A 80 0.90 -5.99 -5.53
C THR A 80 -0.49 -6.63 -5.51
N SER A 81 -1.37 -6.26 -6.44
CA SER A 81 -2.70 -6.84 -6.56
C SER A 81 -2.67 -8.33 -6.87
N LEU A 82 -1.80 -8.76 -7.78
CA LEU A 82 -1.62 -10.17 -8.14
C LEU A 82 -1.09 -10.97 -6.97
N LEU A 83 -0.05 -10.49 -6.28
CA LEU A 83 0.52 -11.14 -5.09
C LEU A 83 -0.50 -11.24 -3.95
N LEU A 84 -1.26 -10.17 -3.68
CA LEU A 84 -2.33 -10.18 -2.68
C LEU A 84 -3.41 -11.21 -3.03
N THR A 85 -3.78 -11.31 -4.31
CA THR A 85 -4.79 -12.27 -4.76
C THR A 85 -4.32 -13.71 -4.56
N ILE A 86 -3.09 -14.03 -4.96
CA ILE A 86 -2.52 -15.38 -4.77
C ILE A 86 -2.38 -15.70 -3.28
N ALA A 87 -1.91 -14.74 -2.47
CA ALA A 87 -1.73 -14.93 -1.04
C ALA A 87 -3.06 -15.19 -0.29
N THR A 88 -4.17 -14.63 -0.79
CA THR A 88 -5.49 -14.72 -0.16
C THR A 88 -6.26 -15.95 -0.64
N PHE A 89 -6.15 -16.30 -1.91
CA PHE A 89 -6.89 -17.36 -2.56
C PHE A 89 -5.91 -18.38 -3.14
N SER A 90 -6.16 -19.67 -2.90
CA SER A 90 -5.33 -20.73 -3.47
C SER A 90 -5.79 -21.07 -4.89
N PHE A 91 -4.92 -20.86 -5.87
CA PHE A 91 -5.10 -21.26 -7.27
C PHE A 91 -4.17 -22.45 -7.61
N SER A 92 -4.41 -23.15 -8.71
CA SER A 92 -3.75 -24.42 -9.05
C SER A 92 -2.25 -24.32 -9.39
N ASP A 93 -1.77 -23.16 -9.77
CA ASP A 93 -0.36 -22.90 -10.18
C ASP A 93 0.32 -21.81 -9.32
N ASP A 94 -0.20 -21.53 -8.15
CA ASP A 94 0.14 -20.43 -7.25
C ASP A 94 1.65 -20.26 -6.97
N GLU A 95 2.38 -21.35 -6.76
CA GLU A 95 3.79 -21.28 -6.37
C GLU A 95 4.68 -20.67 -7.48
N LYS A 96 4.40 -20.99 -8.73
CA LYS A 96 5.17 -20.46 -9.88
C LYS A 96 4.84 -18.99 -10.14
N GLU A 97 3.55 -18.66 -10.12
CA GLU A 97 3.08 -17.30 -10.35
C GLU A 97 3.49 -16.38 -9.20
N PHE A 98 3.36 -16.84 -7.97
CA PHE A 98 3.84 -16.12 -6.80
C PHE A 98 5.34 -15.79 -6.90
N LYS A 99 6.15 -16.79 -7.26
CA LYS A 99 7.57 -16.61 -7.45
C LYS A 99 7.86 -15.61 -8.58
N PHE A 100 7.20 -15.74 -9.71
CA PHE A 100 7.38 -14.85 -10.85
C PHE A 100 7.07 -13.40 -10.48
N TYR A 101 5.88 -13.12 -9.93
CA TYR A 101 5.49 -11.75 -9.55
C TYR A 101 6.33 -11.20 -8.40
N SER A 102 6.82 -12.03 -7.50
CA SER A 102 7.75 -11.61 -6.44
C SER A 102 9.10 -11.18 -7.01
N GLU A 103 9.65 -11.92 -7.97
CA GLU A 103 10.89 -11.59 -8.67
C GLU A 103 10.74 -10.30 -9.51
N GLU A 104 9.62 -10.13 -10.21
CA GLU A 104 9.30 -8.92 -10.96
C GLU A 104 9.16 -7.70 -10.04
N LEU A 105 8.41 -7.83 -8.94
CA LEU A 105 8.28 -6.74 -7.98
C LEU A 105 9.62 -6.34 -7.39
N GLN A 106 10.46 -7.30 -6.99
CA GLN A 106 11.81 -7.02 -6.50
C GLN A 106 12.63 -6.24 -7.53
N ALA A 107 12.62 -6.69 -8.78
CA ALA A 107 13.38 -6.05 -9.86
C ALA A 107 12.90 -4.60 -10.11
N GLU A 108 11.59 -4.36 -10.07
CA GLU A 108 11.04 -3.01 -10.23
C GLU A 108 11.33 -2.11 -9.03
N LEU A 109 11.27 -2.62 -7.81
CA LEU A 109 11.66 -1.84 -6.62
C LEU A 109 13.13 -1.41 -6.69
N ASP A 110 14.01 -2.26 -7.21
CA ASP A 110 15.43 -1.93 -7.38
C ASP A 110 15.69 -0.90 -8.48
N LYS A 111 14.83 -0.83 -9.51
CA LYS A 111 14.89 0.18 -10.58
C LYS A 111 14.28 1.52 -10.17
N GLN A 112 13.16 1.48 -9.46
CA GLN A 112 12.33 2.65 -9.20
C GLN A 112 12.73 3.44 -7.94
N PHE A 113 13.49 2.83 -7.02
CA PHE A 113 13.91 3.49 -5.80
C PHE A 113 15.42 3.70 -5.75
N TYR A 114 15.81 4.96 -5.52
CA TYR A 114 17.19 5.36 -5.34
C TYR A 114 17.75 4.92 -3.98
N ASN A 115 19.09 5.06 -3.81
CA ASN A 115 19.76 4.67 -2.56
C ASN A 115 19.35 5.51 -1.35
N ASP A 116 18.83 6.73 -1.56
CA ASP A 116 18.28 7.58 -0.50
C ASP A 116 16.79 7.30 -0.20
N GLY A 117 16.23 6.27 -0.82
CA GLY A 117 14.86 5.81 -0.63
C GLY A 117 13.80 6.58 -1.42
N THR A 118 14.21 7.57 -2.22
CA THR A 118 13.27 8.34 -3.05
C THR A 118 12.89 7.57 -4.31
N ASN A 119 11.64 7.76 -4.76
CA ASN A 119 11.15 7.18 -6.00
C ASN A 119 11.50 8.08 -7.19
N PHE A 120 11.88 7.47 -8.33
CA PHE A 120 12.32 8.18 -9.53
C PHE A 120 11.24 9.10 -10.14
N GLU A 121 9.96 8.83 -9.90
CA GLU A 121 8.85 9.65 -10.42
C GLU A 121 8.80 11.06 -9.81
N GLY A 122 9.51 11.29 -8.72
CA GLY A 122 9.67 12.62 -8.17
C GLY A 122 8.40 13.23 -7.57
N SER A 123 7.42 12.40 -7.21
CA SER A 123 6.15 12.85 -6.62
C SER A 123 6.01 12.40 -5.17
N SER A 124 5.69 13.34 -4.29
CA SER A 124 5.40 13.04 -2.89
C SER A 124 4.12 12.19 -2.73
N HIS A 125 3.11 12.41 -3.57
CA HIS A 125 1.86 11.65 -3.54
C HIS A 125 2.01 10.26 -4.12
N TYR A 126 2.78 10.09 -5.21
CA TYR A 126 3.08 8.75 -5.73
C TYR A 126 3.95 7.95 -4.76
N SER A 127 4.88 8.60 -4.05
CA SER A 127 5.61 7.95 -2.96
C SER A 127 4.68 7.44 -1.86
N ALA A 128 3.66 8.21 -1.48
CA ALA A 128 2.65 7.76 -0.53
C ALA A 128 1.83 6.58 -1.09
N LEU A 129 1.34 6.67 -2.33
CA LEU A 129 0.58 5.62 -3.00
C LEU A 129 1.35 4.29 -3.06
N VAL A 130 2.62 4.34 -3.48
CA VAL A 130 3.47 3.14 -3.53
C VAL A 130 3.75 2.60 -2.13
N THR A 131 3.89 3.47 -1.12
CA THR A 131 4.06 3.04 0.27
C THR A 131 2.83 2.27 0.77
N GLU A 132 1.61 2.73 0.45
CA GLU A 132 0.38 2.00 0.74
C GLU A 132 0.38 0.61 0.08
N ALA A 133 0.79 0.52 -1.20
CA ALA A 133 0.92 -0.75 -1.92
C ALA A 133 1.94 -1.68 -1.24
N MET A 134 3.11 -1.17 -0.85
CA MET A 134 4.15 -1.97 -0.20
C MET A 134 3.73 -2.47 1.18
N ILE A 135 2.99 -1.69 1.96
CA ILE A 135 2.41 -2.13 3.23
C ILE A 135 1.47 -3.32 3.00
N LEU A 136 0.56 -3.22 2.03
CA LEU A 136 -0.35 -4.31 1.69
C LEU A 136 0.38 -5.56 1.21
N CYS A 137 1.36 -5.39 0.33
CA CYS A 137 2.17 -6.48 -0.16
C CYS A 137 2.89 -7.20 1.00
N LYS A 138 3.55 -6.44 1.89
CA LYS A 138 4.19 -6.99 3.10
C LYS A 138 3.22 -7.83 3.91
N LEU A 139 2.06 -7.26 4.26
CA LEU A 139 1.06 -7.92 5.08
C LEU A 139 0.50 -9.20 4.43
N ALA A 140 0.37 -9.19 3.11
CA ALA A 140 -0.13 -10.35 2.37
C ALA A 140 0.88 -11.51 2.34
N ILE A 141 2.19 -11.21 2.21
CA ILE A 141 3.19 -12.23 1.90
C ILE A 141 4.09 -12.63 3.08
N GLU A 142 4.12 -11.86 4.18
CA GLU A 142 5.10 -12.07 5.27
C GLU A 142 5.02 -13.45 5.93
N ASP A 143 3.85 -14.10 5.95
CA ASP A 143 3.69 -15.44 6.49
C ASP A 143 3.97 -16.54 5.46
N ILE A 144 3.91 -16.23 4.17
CA ILE A 144 4.07 -17.15 3.04
C ILE A 144 5.53 -17.19 2.58
N ASP A 145 6.15 -16.03 2.43
CA ASP A 145 7.45 -15.84 1.80
C ASP A 145 8.59 -15.73 2.81
N LYS A 146 8.62 -16.66 3.77
CA LYS A 146 9.66 -16.72 4.81
C LYS A 146 11.02 -17.02 4.21
N GLY A 147 11.83 -15.99 4.04
CA GLY A 147 13.21 -16.09 3.56
C GLY A 147 13.46 -15.57 2.15
N SER A 148 12.47 -14.96 1.51
CA SER A 148 12.70 -14.26 0.26
C SER A 148 13.47 -12.96 0.46
N ILE A 149 14.06 -12.47 -0.63
CA ILE A 149 14.76 -11.18 -0.67
C ILE A 149 13.78 -9.99 -0.79
N LEU A 150 12.54 -10.26 -1.15
CA LEU A 150 11.53 -9.23 -1.40
C LEU A 150 11.10 -8.49 -0.12
N LEU A 151 10.80 -9.23 0.96
CA LEU A 151 10.35 -8.63 2.23
C LEU A 151 11.36 -7.62 2.82
N PRO A 152 12.67 -7.91 2.90
CA PRO A 152 13.65 -6.93 3.37
C PRO A 152 13.68 -5.66 2.51
N ARG A 153 13.50 -5.78 1.19
CA ARG A 153 13.47 -4.63 0.28
C ARG A 153 12.21 -3.79 0.46
N ILE A 154 11.06 -4.43 0.61
CA ILE A 154 9.80 -3.76 0.95
C ILE A 154 9.96 -3.00 2.28
N ASP A 155 10.51 -3.62 3.31
CA ASP A 155 10.73 -3.00 4.62
C ASP A 155 11.64 -1.77 4.53
N GLU A 156 12.71 -1.84 3.74
CA GLU A 156 13.62 -0.73 3.50
C GLU A 156 12.87 0.45 2.86
N ILE A 157 12.07 0.18 1.84
CA ILE A 157 11.29 1.21 1.12
C ILE A 157 10.24 1.85 2.03
N ILE A 158 9.49 1.06 2.79
CA ILE A 158 8.48 1.59 3.71
C ILE A 158 9.14 2.51 4.76
N LYS A 159 10.26 2.09 5.36
CA LYS A 159 10.99 2.89 6.36
C LYS A 159 11.57 4.17 5.77
N SER A 160 12.15 4.10 4.58
CA SER A 160 12.68 5.27 3.89
C SER A 160 11.57 6.26 3.53
N ASN A 161 10.46 5.78 2.99
CA ASN A 161 9.31 6.62 2.68
C ASN A 161 8.66 7.20 3.94
N ARG A 162 8.62 6.49 5.04
CA ARG A 162 8.19 7.05 6.33
C ARG A 162 8.99 8.31 6.66
N MET A 163 10.31 8.26 6.54
CA MET A 163 11.19 9.40 6.79
C MET A 163 10.94 10.53 5.78
N ILE A 164 10.87 10.22 4.49
CA ILE A 164 10.65 11.20 3.43
C ILE A 164 9.31 11.90 3.61
N LEU A 165 8.22 11.14 3.74
CA LEU A 165 6.87 11.67 3.88
C LEU A 165 6.74 12.53 5.14
N SER A 166 7.23 12.06 6.30
CA SER A 166 7.20 12.85 7.54
C SER A 166 7.99 14.15 7.43
N THR A 167 9.11 14.14 6.68
CA THR A 167 9.93 15.35 6.43
C THR A 167 9.19 16.36 5.55
N LEU A 168 8.38 15.89 4.60
CA LEU A 168 7.62 16.72 3.68
C LEU A 168 6.25 17.15 4.23
N MET A 169 5.83 16.63 5.38
CA MET A 169 4.55 17.01 6.00
C MET A 169 4.65 18.29 6.82
N ILE A 170 3.59 19.10 6.75
CA ILE A 170 3.39 20.30 7.57
C ILE A 170 2.01 20.19 8.22
N LYS A 171 1.98 20.08 9.55
CA LYS A 171 0.73 19.93 10.32
C LYS A 171 -0.15 18.75 9.85
N GLY A 172 0.47 17.62 9.55
CA GLY A 172 -0.20 16.42 9.08
C GLY A 172 -0.48 16.39 7.57
N GLU A 173 -0.37 17.52 6.87
CA GLU A 173 -0.60 17.61 5.43
C GLU A 173 0.70 17.44 4.64
N LEU A 174 0.67 16.56 3.63
CA LEU A 174 1.80 16.30 2.75
C LEU A 174 1.97 17.45 1.76
N SER A 175 3.17 18.02 1.72
CA SER A 175 3.52 19.02 0.72
C SER A 175 3.50 18.40 -0.68
N GLN A 176 2.77 19.04 -1.60
CA GLN A 176 2.71 18.58 -2.98
C GLN A 176 4.01 18.92 -3.71
N ILE A 177 4.73 17.88 -4.10
CA ILE A 177 5.91 17.94 -4.98
C ILE A 177 5.67 16.96 -6.11
N GLY A 178 5.90 17.39 -7.35
CA GLY A 178 5.58 16.59 -8.53
C GLY A 178 4.08 16.44 -8.78
N ASP A 179 3.73 15.40 -9.50
CA ASP A 179 2.36 15.13 -9.92
C ASP A 179 1.49 14.66 -8.75
N ASN A 180 0.20 14.97 -8.83
CA ASN A 180 -0.81 14.54 -7.88
C ASN A 180 -2.15 14.39 -8.59
N ASP A 181 -2.53 13.17 -8.87
CA ASP A 181 -3.84 12.79 -9.40
C ASP A 181 -4.75 12.18 -8.34
N SER A 182 -4.44 12.41 -7.07
CA SER A 182 -5.21 11.95 -5.90
C SER A 182 -5.30 10.43 -5.78
N GLY A 183 -4.37 9.69 -6.41
CA GLY A 183 -4.30 8.23 -6.34
C GLY A 183 -4.12 7.75 -4.91
N ARG A 184 -4.98 6.81 -4.47
CA ARG A 184 -4.95 6.18 -3.14
C ARG A 184 -5.40 4.75 -3.24
N ILE A 185 -4.84 3.89 -2.40
CA ILE A 185 -5.32 2.53 -2.22
C ILE A 185 -6.34 2.49 -1.08
N PHE A 186 -6.03 3.12 0.05
CA PHE A 186 -6.88 3.11 1.25
C PHE A 186 -7.87 4.27 1.29
N TYR A 187 -9.03 4.11 0.66
CA TYR A 187 -10.06 5.15 0.65
C TYR A 187 -10.75 5.38 2.00
N PHE A 188 -10.77 4.38 2.88
CA PHE A 188 -11.41 4.49 4.20
C PHE A 188 -10.64 5.40 5.19
N ALA A 189 -9.38 5.70 4.92
CA ALA A 189 -8.58 6.66 5.69
C ALA A 189 -8.70 8.09 5.15
N TYR A 190 -9.52 8.29 4.10
CA TYR A 190 -9.67 9.57 3.45
C TYR A 190 -10.59 10.51 4.26
N ASP A 191 -10.07 11.69 4.58
CA ASP A 191 -10.81 12.81 5.16
C ASP A 191 -11.08 13.85 4.06
N GLU A 192 -12.35 14.03 3.68
CA GLU A 192 -12.74 14.98 2.63
C GLU A 192 -12.39 16.43 3.01
N ASP A 193 -12.40 16.77 4.29
CA ASP A 193 -12.04 18.10 4.78
C ASP A 193 -10.52 18.32 4.79
N LYS A 194 -9.72 17.24 4.75
CA LYS A 194 -8.27 17.28 4.79
C LYS A 194 -7.65 16.30 3.78
N PRO A 195 -7.84 16.51 2.50
CA PRO A 195 -7.47 15.55 1.46
C PRO A 195 -5.96 15.27 1.37
N LEU A 196 -5.11 16.16 1.89
CA LEU A 196 -3.65 16.02 1.91
C LEU A 196 -3.12 15.47 3.23
N ASN A 197 -3.99 15.17 4.21
CA ASN A 197 -3.56 14.61 5.49
C ASN A 197 -3.08 13.16 5.29
N MET A 198 -1.79 12.94 5.59
CA MET A 198 -1.12 11.64 5.54
C MET A 198 -0.59 11.18 6.92
N GLU A 199 -1.02 11.83 8.00
CA GLU A 199 -0.60 11.47 9.34
C GLU A 199 -0.98 10.02 9.69
N TRP A 200 -2.15 9.58 9.21
CA TRP A 200 -2.60 8.21 9.34
C TRP A 200 -1.62 7.19 8.72
N LEU A 201 -0.99 7.52 7.56
CA LEU A 201 -0.05 6.63 6.90
C LEU A 201 1.25 6.50 7.70
N ILE A 202 1.75 7.62 8.25
CA ILE A 202 2.92 7.60 9.14
C ILE A 202 2.61 6.76 10.39
N ASN A 203 1.46 7.00 11.01
CA ASN A 203 1.02 6.24 12.18
C ASN A 203 0.89 4.73 11.87
N LEU A 204 0.37 4.38 10.69
CA LEU A 204 0.31 2.98 10.25
C LEU A 204 1.71 2.37 10.14
N ILE A 205 2.63 3.06 9.43
CA ILE A 205 4.01 2.55 9.27
C ILE A 205 4.65 2.35 10.64
N ASP A 206 4.53 3.33 11.53
CA ASP A 206 5.12 3.22 12.86
C ASP A 206 4.54 2.04 13.63
N SER A 207 3.22 1.79 13.50
CA SER A 207 2.58 0.62 14.13
C SER A 207 3.11 -0.73 13.61
N LEU A 208 3.71 -0.76 12.43
CA LEU A 208 4.30 -1.99 11.87
C LEU A 208 5.69 -2.29 12.41
N TYR A 209 6.43 -1.27 12.86
CA TYR A 209 7.85 -1.42 13.18
C TYR A 209 8.23 -1.09 14.62
N GLU A 210 7.37 -0.43 15.40
CA GLU A 210 7.69 -0.02 16.76
C GLU A 210 6.98 -0.86 17.82
N ASP A 211 7.75 -1.28 18.83
CA ASP A 211 7.25 -1.94 20.05
C ASP A 211 6.74 -0.85 21.03
N SER A 212 5.57 -0.32 20.81
CA SER A 212 5.06 0.77 21.66
C SER A 212 3.96 0.36 22.62
N GLN A 213 3.89 1.09 23.75
CA GLN A 213 3.03 0.78 24.88
C GLN A 213 1.87 1.76 25.13
N GLU A 214 1.56 2.67 24.23
CA GLU A 214 0.54 3.68 24.48
C GLU A 214 -0.65 3.63 23.49
N ASP A 215 -1.84 4.00 24.00
CA ASP A 215 -3.14 3.88 23.35
C ASP A 215 -3.46 5.09 22.44
N ASN A 216 -3.47 4.93 21.11
CA ASN A 216 -3.94 5.94 20.15
C ASN A 216 -5.26 5.47 19.51
N GLU A 217 -6.38 6.16 19.83
CA GLU A 217 -7.74 5.79 19.40
C GLU A 217 -7.89 5.77 17.86
N ASP A 218 -7.15 6.60 17.14
CA ASP A 218 -7.23 6.66 15.68
C ASP A 218 -6.52 5.47 15.01
N ILE A 219 -5.40 5.02 15.60
CA ILE A 219 -4.73 3.79 15.18
C ILE A 219 -5.60 2.58 15.51
N GLU A 220 -6.31 2.57 16.63
CA GLU A 220 -7.24 1.48 16.95
C GLU A 220 -8.39 1.42 15.95
N LYS A 221 -9.01 2.54 15.61
CA LYS A 221 -10.03 2.57 14.56
C LYS A 221 -9.51 2.10 13.22
N PHE A 222 -8.29 2.49 12.87
CA PHE A 222 -7.65 2.08 11.64
C PHE A 222 -7.26 0.59 11.71
N LYS A 223 -6.72 0.13 12.82
CA LYS A 223 -6.48 -1.28 13.11
C LYS A 223 -7.78 -2.07 13.07
N ASP A 224 -8.81 -1.62 13.76
CA ASP A 224 -10.12 -2.26 13.75
C ASP A 224 -10.71 -2.31 12.32
N GLN A 225 -10.41 -1.35 11.48
CA GLN A 225 -10.88 -1.30 10.08
C GLN A 225 -10.02 -2.11 9.11
N ILE A 226 -8.69 -2.10 9.27
CA ILE A 226 -7.76 -2.86 8.41
C ILE A 226 -7.43 -4.22 9.03
N MET A 227 -7.29 -4.27 10.36
CA MET A 227 -6.67 -5.36 11.09
C MET A 227 -7.68 -6.37 11.60
N LEU A 228 -8.93 -6.25 11.19
CA LEU A 228 -9.90 -7.23 11.59
C LEU A 228 -9.48 -8.63 11.23
N LYS A 229 -8.26 -8.87 10.62
CA LYS A 229 -7.68 -10.21 10.61
C LYS A 229 -6.72 -10.59 9.48
N ALA A 230 -5.71 -9.82 9.25
CA ALA A 230 -4.51 -10.55 8.89
C ALA A 230 -3.95 -11.14 10.21
N PRO A 231 -3.80 -12.46 10.37
CA PRO A 231 -3.24 -13.06 11.59
C PRO A 231 -1.85 -12.50 11.96
N SER A 232 -1.11 -12.04 10.97
CA SER A 232 0.16 -11.34 11.08
C SER A 232 0.07 -10.01 11.85
N LEU A 233 -1.03 -9.29 11.71
CA LEU A 233 -1.20 -7.97 12.32
C LEU A 233 -1.48 -8.02 13.82
N ASN A 234 -1.99 -9.12 14.34
CA ASN A 234 -2.10 -9.36 15.78
C ASN A 234 -0.74 -9.44 16.50
N LYS A 235 0.39 -9.47 15.76
CA LYS A 235 1.75 -9.42 16.31
C LYS A 235 2.21 -7.99 16.63
N TYR A 236 1.60 -6.99 16.00
CA TYR A 236 2.03 -5.61 16.17
C TYR A 236 1.33 -4.99 17.37
N LYS A 237 2.14 -4.63 18.37
CA LYS A 237 1.66 -3.90 19.54
C LYS A 237 1.37 -2.45 19.16
N LYS A 238 0.39 -1.88 19.86
CA LYS A 238 -0.02 -0.48 19.78
C LYS A 238 1.17 0.46 19.97
N VAL A 239 1.40 1.34 18.99
CA VAL A 239 2.41 2.39 19.05
C VAL A 239 1.74 3.70 19.40
N THR A 240 2.17 4.35 20.46
CA THR A 240 1.89 5.75 20.68
C THR A 240 3.09 6.56 20.26
N HIS A 241 2.83 7.46 19.32
CA HIS A 241 3.79 8.51 19.08
C HIS A 241 3.79 9.49 20.25
N LYS A 242 4.96 9.62 20.88
CA LYS A 242 5.36 11.00 21.21
C LYS A 242 5.53 11.68 19.86
N PRO A 243 4.90 12.86 19.63
CA PRO A 243 5.34 13.72 18.53
C PRO A 243 6.85 13.68 18.60
N ILE A 244 7.51 13.41 17.48
CA ILE A 244 8.95 13.57 17.43
C ILE A 244 9.12 15.03 17.84
N ASP A 245 9.61 15.26 19.06
CA ASP A 245 10.08 16.56 19.51
C ASP A 245 11.34 16.87 18.69
N VAL A 246 11.10 17.19 17.45
CA VAL A 246 12.10 17.49 16.43
C VAL A 246 12.58 18.94 16.58
N PHE A 247 12.42 19.56 17.76
CA PHE A 247 12.55 20.99 17.85
C PHE A 247 13.56 21.39 18.92
N SER A 248 14.80 21.38 18.51
CA SER A 248 15.80 22.34 19.02
C SER A 248 15.70 23.63 18.20
N ASN A 249 16.13 24.78 18.76
CA ASN A 249 16.14 26.08 18.09
C ASN A 249 17.09 26.16 16.88
N ASP A 250 17.56 25.03 16.35
CA ASP A 250 18.42 24.88 15.20
C ASP A 250 17.61 24.37 14.02
N TYR A 251 17.86 24.91 12.85
CA TYR A 251 17.26 24.42 11.61
C TYR A 251 17.70 22.98 11.38
N GLU A 252 16.74 22.08 11.24
CA GLU A 252 17.02 20.76 10.72
C GLU A 252 17.09 20.79 9.20
N THR A 253 18.12 20.16 8.66
CA THR A 253 18.32 20.08 7.20
C THR A 253 18.28 18.62 6.76
N TYR A 254 17.42 18.34 5.78
CA TYR A 254 17.35 17.05 5.12
C TYR A 254 17.76 17.20 3.67
N SER A 255 18.51 16.26 3.14
CA SER A 255 18.91 16.28 1.73
C SER A 255 18.64 14.94 1.08
N PHE A 256 17.70 14.94 0.14
CA PHE A 256 17.41 13.81 -0.76
C PHE A 256 18.11 14.12 -2.08
N LYS A 257 19.39 13.79 -2.16
CA LYS A 257 20.28 14.25 -3.24
C LYS A 257 19.91 13.71 -4.60
N GLU A 258 19.46 12.45 -4.66
CA GLU A 258 19.07 11.79 -5.90
C GLU A 258 17.71 12.30 -6.39
N PHE A 259 16.86 12.70 -5.45
CA PHE A 259 15.58 13.36 -5.74
C PHE A 259 15.74 14.88 -6.01
N GLY A 260 16.88 15.47 -5.67
CA GLY A 260 17.14 16.90 -5.85
C GLY A 260 16.40 17.80 -4.85
N ILE A 261 15.89 17.25 -3.75
CA ILE A 261 15.14 18.01 -2.74
C ILE A 261 16.00 18.23 -1.51
N TYR A 262 15.96 19.47 -1.04
CA TYR A 262 16.59 19.92 0.19
C TYR A 262 15.55 20.60 1.07
N VAL A 263 15.36 20.12 2.29
CA VAL A 263 14.36 20.62 3.22
C VAL A 263 15.05 21.29 4.39
N TRP A 264 14.64 22.50 4.69
CA TRP A 264 15.00 23.21 5.92
C TRP A 264 13.74 23.36 6.76
N ARG A 265 13.73 22.78 7.93
CA ARG A 265 12.63 22.92 8.88
C ARG A 265 13.05 23.81 10.03
N ASN A 266 12.16 24.67 10.42
CA ASN A 266 12.29 25.47 11.63
C ASN A 266 10.97 25.34 12.43
N GLU A 267 11.04 25.58 13.75
CA GLU A 267 9.94 25.41 14.69
C GLU A 267 8.82 26.47 14.61
N ASN A 268 8.90 27.51 13.77
CA ASN A 268 7.93 28.60 13.76
C ASN A 268 6.81 28.40 12.73
#